data_231484c2411a2037dc5023285acacd3a
#
_entry.id   231484c2411a2037dc5023285acacd3a
#
_cell.length_a   1.000
_cell.length_b   1.000
_cell.length_c   1.000
_cell.angle_alpha   90.00
_cell.angle_beta   90.00
_cell.angle_gamma   90.00
#
_symmetry.space_group_name_H-M   'P 1'
#
loop_
_entity.id
_entity.type
_entity.pdbx_description
1 polymer ?
#
loop_
_entity_poly.entity_id
_entity_poly.type
_entity_poly.pdbx_seq_one_letter_code
_entity_poly.pdbx_strand_id
1 'polypeptide(L)'
;DCGYSVKEVIKRAALLNVDLAETDALLLTHEHFDHRKGIGALSRHFNIPVWMTYGTYRAIDIGEIADLCLFHSTNERFTIGDIDFIPTIVPHDAKEPTQFIFEHNDLTLGLLTDLGKKTPYLVDKYSKLNALLIECNYDQKMLEEGPYSKSLIARVGGKYGHFSNDQAADFLLSIDYFQLCHLVIGHISEKNNEPEIIRRTL
;
A
#
# COMPACT_ATOMS: atom_id res chain seq x y z
N ASP A 1 -2.57 -1.92 -6.68
CA ASP A 1 -3.75 -2.55 -6.07
C ASP A 1 -5.04 -2.09 -6.73
N CYS A 2 -6.07 -2.94 -6.67
CA CYS A 2 -7.41 -2.61 -7.14
C CYS A 2 -8.47 -3.31 -6.27
N GLY A 3 -8.87 -2.67 -5.17
CA GLY A 3 -9.91 -3.14 -4.26
C GLY A 3 -11.34 -2.85 -4.76
N TYR A 4 -11.49 -2.07 -5.82
CA TYR A 4 -12.79 -1.68 -6.39
C TYR A 4 -13.20 -2.55 -7.58
N SER A 5 -14.48 -2.53 -7.90
CA SER A 5 -14.97 -3.08 -9.18
C SER A 5 -14.49 -2.24 -10.36
N VAL A 6 -14.36 -2.84 -11.55
CA VAL A 6 -13.96 -2.13 -12.79
C VAL A 6 -14.84 -0.89 -13.02
N LYS A 7 -16.16 -1.00 -12.83
CA LYS A 7 -17.08 0.14 -12.95
C LYS A 7 -16.73 1.30 -12.03
N GLU A 8 -16.40 1.01 -10.79
CA GLU A 8 -16.03 2.05 -9.80
C GLU A 8 -14.65 2.65 -10.11
N VAL A 9 -13.69 1.83 -10.58
CA VAL A 9 -12.37 2.32 -11.01
C VAL A 9 -12.51 3.27 -12.19
N ILE A 10 -13.26 2.89 -13.23
CA ILE A 10 -13.54 3.75 -14.39
C ILE A 10 -14.16 5.09 -13.96
N LYS A 11 -15.17 5.04 -13.09
CA LYS A 11 -15.82 6.24 -12.56
C LYS A 11 -14.83 7.17 -11.85
N ARG A 12 -13.97 6.63 -11.00
CA ARG A 12 -12.97 7.40 -10.24
C ARG A 12 -11.87 7.95 -11.12
N ALA A 13 -11.37 7.16 -12.07
CA ALA A 13 -10.39 7.59 -13.05
C ALA A 13 -10.91 8.78 -13.91
N ALA A 14 -12.17 8.69 -14.34
CA ALA A 14 -12.81 9.79 -15.09
C ALA A 14 -12.89 11.10 -14.29
N LEU A 15 -13.08 11.04 -12.96
CA LEU A 15 -13.07 12.25 -12.11
C LEU A 15 -11.69 12.91 -12.03
N LEU A 16 -10.63 12.14 -12.27
CA LEU A 16 -9.25 12.60 -12.26
C LEU A 16 -8.69 12.86 -13.67
N ASN A 17 -9.53 12.72 -14.72
CA ASN A 17 -9.12 12.78 -16.12
C ASN A 17 -7.99 11.79 -16.48
N VAL A 18 -8.00 10.60 -15.87
CA VAL A 18 -7.05 9.51 -16.14
C VAL A 18 -7.68 8.54 -17.13
N ASP A 19 -7.00 8.29 -18.24
CA ASP A 19 -7.36 7.23 -19.19
C ASP A 19 -6.75 5.91 -18.75
N LEU A 20 -7.59 4.97 -18.38
CA LEU A 20 -7.16 3.64 -17.94
C LEU A 20 -6.59 2.78 -19.08
N ALA A 21 -6.87 3.13 -20.34
CA ALA A 21 -6.28 2.44 -21.49
C ALA A 21 -4.78 2.75 -21.65
N GLU A 22 -4.30 3.83 -21.04
CA GLU A 22 -2.88 4.21 -21.01
C GLU A 22 -2.12 3.64 -19.80
N THR A 23 -2.74 2.74 -19.04
CA THR A 23 -2.10 2.13 -17.86
C THR A 23 -1.13 1.03 -18.27
N ASP A 24 0.14 1.17 -17.92
CA ASP A 24 1.21 0.22 -18.27
C ASP A 24 1.21 -1.03 -17.40
N ALA A 25 0.78 -0.95 -16.14
CA ALA A 25 0.83 -2.06 -15.21
C ALA A 25 -0.14 -1.94 -14.03
N LEU A 26 -0.56 -3.07 -13.49
CA LEU A 26 -1.23 -3.20 -12.20
C LEU A 26 -0.29 -3.90 -11.22
N LEU A 27 0.14 -3.20 -10.17
CA LEU A 27 0.95 -3.79 -9.12
C LEU A 27 0.04 -4.26 -7.99
N LEU A 28 0.21 -5.50 -7.55
CA LEU A 28 -0.50 -6.05 -6.39
C LEU A 28 0.47 -6.26 -5.24
N THR A 29 0.23 -5.55 -4.15
CA THR A 29 1.10 -5.54 -2.97
C THR A 29 0.99 -6.84 -2.17
N HIS A 30 -0.22 -7.39 -2.03
CA HIS A 30 -0.49 -8.64 -1.32
C HIS A 30 -1.91 -9.17 -1.63
N GLU A 31 -2.25 -10.34 -1.11
CA GLU A 31 -3.44 -11.10 -1.46
C GLU A 31 -4.75 -10.69 -0.76
N HIS A 32 -4.78 -9.72 0.14
CA HIS A 32 -6.01 -9.34 0.83
C HIS A 32 -7.08 -8.81 -0.14
N PHE A 33 -8.35 -9.07 0.21
CA PHE A 33 -9.47 -8.89 -0.70
C PHE A 33 -9.68 -7.43 -1.13
N ASP A 34 -9.46 -6.50 -0.23
CA ASP A 34 -9.54 -5.06 -0.46
C ASP A 34 -8.42 -4.50 -1.36
N HIS A 35 -7.38 -5.28 -1.64
CA HIS A 35 -6.32 -4.97 -2.60
C HIS A 35 -6.51 -5.66 -3.95
N ARG A 36 -6.99 -6.91 -3.96
CA ARG A 36 -7.01 -7.76 -5.16
C ARG A 36 -8.35 -7.87 -5.89
N LYS A 37 -9.47 -7.48 -5.27
CA LYS A 37 -10.84 -7.75 -5.74
C LYS A 37 -11.09 -7.43 -7.21
N GLY A 38 -10.56 -6.32 -7.70
CA GLY A 38 -10.77 -5.85 -9.07
C GLY A 38 -9.63 -6.16 -10.04
N ILE A 39 -8.48 -6.65 -9.55
CA ILE A 39 -7.24 -6.79 -10.33
C ILE A 39 -7.46 -7.61 -11.62
N GLY A 40 -7.96 -8.84 -11.52
CA GLY A 40 -8.12 -9.70 -12.69
C GLY A 40 -9.14 -9.15 -13.69
N ALA A 41 -10.24 -8.59 -13.21
CA ALA A 41 -11.26 -8.00 -14.09
C ALA A 41 -10.74 -6.71 -14.77
N LEU A 42 -9.96 -5.88 -14.08
CA LEU A 42 -9.37 -4.67 -14.65
C LEU A 42 -8.29 -5.02 -15.69
N SER A 43 -7.42 -5.99 -15.38
CA SER A 43 -6.42 -6.51 -16.30
C SER A 43 -7.05 -6.99 -17.62
N ARG A 44 -8.08 -7.84 -17.55
CA ARG A 44 -8.80 -8.33 -18.74
C ARG A 44 -9.48 -7.22 -19.53
N HIS A 45 -10.09 -6.26 -18.84
CA HIS A 45 -10.89 -5.21 -19.48
C HIS A 45 -10.03 -4.24 -20.30
N PHE A 46 -8.85 -3.88 -19.80
CA PHE A 46 -7.94 -2.92 -20.44
C PHE A 46 -6.67 -3.56 -21.01
N ASN A 47 -6.55 -4.90 -20.94
CA ASN A 47 -5.37 -5.64 -21.36
C ASN A 47 -4.08 -5.19 -20.66
N ILE A 48 -4.14 -4.96 -19.33
CA ILE A 48 -3.03 -4.46 -18.53
C ILE A 48 -2.32 -5.62 -17.84
N PRO A 49 -0.98 -5.74 -17.92
CA PRO A 49 -0.20 -6.76 -17.21
C PRO A 49 -0.28 -6.58 -15.69
N VAL A 50 -0.25 -7.69 -14.95
CA VAL A 50 -0.29 -7.69 -13.49
C VAL A 50 1.06 -8.10 -12.92
N TRP A 51 1.59 -7.26 -12.05
CA TRP A 51 2.85 -7.46 -11.36
C TRP A 51 2.61 -7.81 -9.89
N MET A 52 3.19 -8.90 -9.41
CA MET A 52 3.07 -9.32 -8.01
C MET A 52 4.24 -10.22 -7.59
N THR A 53 4.39 -10.44 -6.29
CA THR A 53 5.35 -11.44 -5.78
C THR A 53 4.86 -12.86 -6.03
N TYR A 54 5.79 -13.82 -6.01
CA TYR A 54 5.43 -15.24 -6.16
C TYR A 54 4.52 -15.73 -5.03
N GLY A 55 4.78 -15.29 -3.78
CA GLY A 55 3.95 -15.63 -2.63
C GLY A 55 2.51 -15.13 -2.77
N THR A 56 2.34 -13.89 -3.20
CA THR A 56 1.01 -13.32 -3.51
C THR A 56 0.31 -14.09 -4.62
N TYR A 57 1.01 -14.39 -5.73
CA TYR A 57 0.47 -15.19 -6.83
C TYR A 57 -0.04 -16.57 -6.37
N ARG A 58 0.72 -17.26 -5.54
CA ARG A 58 0.35 -18.58 -5.02
C ARG A 58 -0.82 -18.55 -4.02
N ALA A 59 -1.14 -17.39 -3.48
CA ALA A 59 -2.19 -17.22 -2.47
C ALA A 59 -3.56 -16.83 -3.04
N ILE A 60 -3.64 -16.50 -4.34
CA ILE A 60 -4.86 -15.97 -4.95
C ILE A 60 -5.27 -16.74 -6.21
N ASP A 61 -6.58 -16.65 -6.47
CA ASP A 61 -7.15 -16.90 -7.79
C ASP A 61 -7.84 -15.61 -8.24
N ILE A 62 -7.34 -15.01 -9.30
CA ILE A 62 -7.87 -13.79 -9.92
C ILE A 62 -8.41 -14.05 -11.34
N GLY A 63 -8.47 -15.35 -11.72
CA GLY A 63 -8.85 -15.81 -13.06
C GLY A 63 -7.77 -15.49 -14.10
N GLU A 64 -8.18 -15.56 -15.36
CA GLU A 64 -7.29 -15.16 -16.46
C GLU A 64 -6.94 -13.67 -16.37
N ILE A 65 -5.71 -13.31 -16.71
CA ILE A 65 -5.19 -11.95 -16.77
C ILE A 65 -4.47 -11.73 -18.10
N ALA A 66 -4.23 -10.49 -18.47
CA ALA A 66 -3.59 -10.15 -19.73
C ALA A 66 -2.17 -10.71 -19.82
N ASP A 67 -1.37 -10.46 -18.78
CA ASP A 67 -0.02 -11.00 -18.60
C ASP A 67 0.33 -11.01 -17.11
N LEU A 68 1.23 -11.93 -16.70
CA LEU A 68 1.71 -12.09 -15.33
C LEU A 68 3.20 -11.81 -15.27
N CYS A 69 3.57 -10.78 -14.53
CA CYS A 69 4.94 -10.43 -14.24
C CYS A 69 5.25 -10.70 -12.76
N LEU A 70 6.21 -11.56 -12.47
CA LEU A 70 6.63 -11.86 -11.11
C LEU A 70 7.91 -11.09 -10.77
N PHE A 71 7.96 -10.48 -9.59
CA PHE A 71 9.15 -9.85 -9.04
C PHE A 71 9.48 -10.41 -7.65
N HIS A 72 10.68 -10.15 -7.17
CA HIS A 72 11.12 -10.53 -5.82
C HIS A 72 10.93 -9.38 -4.84
N SER A 73 10.41 -9.69 -3.64
CA SER A 73 10.20 -8.72 -2.56
C SER A 73 11.48 -8.20 -1.90
N THR A 74 12.64 -8.71 -2.30
CA THR A 74 13.94 -8.50 -1.65
C THR A 74 14.80 -7.40 -2.29
N ASN A 75 14.25 -6.22 -2.53
CA ASN A 75 14.97 -5.06 -3.08
C ASN A 75 15.50 -5.19 -4.51
N GLU A 76 15.10 -6.18 -5.24
CA GLU A 76 15.45 -6.28 -6.65
C GLU A 76 14.65 -5.25 -7.44
N ARG A 77 15.33 -4.16 -7.85
CA ARG A 77 14.74 -3.10 -8.65
C ARG A 77 14.26 -3.63 -9.99
N PHE A 78 13.09 -3.19 -10.43
CA PHE A 78 12.61 -3.38 -11.79
C PHE A 78 12.05 -2.07 -12.35
N THR A 79 11.99 -1.96 -13.68
CA THR A 79 11.56 -0.73 -14.36
C THR A 79 10.31 -0.99 -15.19
N ILE A 80 9.34 -0.09 -15.13
CA ILE A 80 8.18 -0.06 -16.03
C ILE A 80 8.12 1.35 -16.63
N GLY A 81 8.22 1.44 -17.96
CA GLY A 81 8.38 2.73 -18.63
C GLY A 81 9.68 3.40 -18.21
N ASP A 82 9.60 4.57 -17.63
CA ASP A 82 10.71 5.37 -17.12
C ASP A 82 10.73 5.50 -15.58
N ILE A 83 9.94 4.67 -14.90
CA ILE A 83 9.86 4.61 -13.43
C ILE A 83 10.54 3.34 -12.94
N ASP A 84 11.45 3.50 -11.98
CA ASP A 84 12.05 2.41 -11.24
C ASP A 84 11.21 2.08 -10.00
N PHE A 85 10.98 0.80 -9.78
CA PHE A 85 10.24 0.25 -8.65
C PHE A 85 11.19 -0.49 -7.73
N ILE A 86 11.21 -0.14 -6.46
CA ILE A 86 11.98 -0.82 -5.42
C ILE A 86 10.99 -1.51 -4.48
N PRO A 87 10.82 -2.83 -4.63
CA PRO A 87 9.96 -3.61 -3.74
C PRO A 87 10.54 -3.59 -2.32
N THR A 88 9.67 -3.42 -1.34
CA THR A 88 10.06 -3.31 0.07
C THR A 88 9.16 -4.22 0.91
N ILE A 89 9.74 -5.24 1.51
CA ILE A 89 8.99 -6.18 2.37
C ILE A 89 8.50 -5.48 3.64
N VAL A 90 7.25 -5.73 4.00
CA VAL A 90 6.61 -5.16 5.19
C VAL A 90 6.10 -6.25 6.15
N PRO A 91 6.12 -6.02 7.48
CA PRO A 91 5.54 -6.96 8.43
C PRO A 91 4.00 -6.86 8.42
N HIS A 92 3.37 -7.72 7.61
CA HIS A 92 1.93 -7.84 7.47
C HIS A 92 1.49 -9.30 7.43
N ASP A 93 0.21 -9.59 7.74
CA ASP A 93 -0.32 -10.96 7.81
C ASP A 93 -0.72 -11.52 6.43
N ALA A 94 0.20 -11.45 5.49
CA ALA A 94 0.09 -11.93 4.13
C ALA A 94 1.27 -12.86 3.76
N LYS A 95 1.22 -13.52 2.59
CA LYS A 95 2.23 -14.51 2.20
C LYS A 95 3.57 -13.90 1.83
N GLU A 96 3.54 -12.83 1.06
CA GLU A 96 4.74 -12.10 0.65
C GLU A 96 4.38 -10.61 0.44
N PRO A 97 4.00 -9.91 1.53
CA PRO A 97 3.51 -8.55 1.46
C PRO A 97 4.63 -7.59 1.11
N THR A 98 4.38 -6.74 0.12
CA THR A 98 5.37 -5.83 -0.43
C THR A 98 4.76 -4.46 -0.61
N GLN A 99 5.50 -3.42 -0.22
CA GLN A 99 5.23 -2.04 -0.57
C GLN A 99 6.30 -1.55 -1.54
N PHE A 100 6.21 -0.30 -1.99
CA PHE A 100 7.07 0.19 -3.06
C PHE A 100 7.67 1.55 -2.74
N ILE A 101 8.91 1.74 -3.20
CA ILE A 101 9.49 3.05 -3.44
C ILE A 101 9.59 3.19 -4.96
N PHE A 102 9.15 4.32 -5.47
CA PHE A 102 9.20 4.70 -6.87
C PHE A 102 10.29 5.73 -7.06
N GLU A 103 11.11 5.56 -8.11
CA GLU A 103 12.14 6.52 -8.49
C GLU A 103 11.95 6.91 -9.96
N HIS A 104 11.99 8.21 -10.22
CA HIS A 104 12.04 8.75 -11.56
C HIS A 104 12.91 10.00 -11.55
N ASN A 105 13.97 10.02 -12.34
CA ASN A 105 15.01 11.04 -12.30
C ASN A 105 15.55 11.19 -10.85
N ASP A 106 15.49 12.41 -10.28
CA ASP A 106 15.96 12.71 -8.92
C ASP A 106 14.81 12.72 -7.89
N LEU A 107 13.62 12.23 -8.26
CA LEU A 107 12.43 12.21 -7.40
C LEU A 107 12.13 10.81 -6.89
N THR A 108 11.77 10.74 -5.61
CA THR A 108 11.42 9.50 -4.92
C THR A 108 10.08 9.61 -4.21
N LEU A 109 9.23 8.60 -4.39
CA LEU A 109 7.93 8.47 -3.71
C LEU A 109 7.89 7.13 -2.98
N GLY A 110 7.64 7.14 -1.68
CA GLY A 110 7.34 5.94 -0.90
C GLY A 110 5.85 5.69 -0.77
N LEU A 111 5.44 4.44 -0.93
CA LEU A 111 4.13 3.93 -0.54
C LEU A 111 4.32 2.97 0.64
N LEU A 112 3.70 3.24 1.79
CA LEU A 112 3.87 2.46 3.01
C LEU A 112 2.54 2.28 3.72
N THR A 113 1.84 1.24 3.36
CA THR A 113 0.58 0.80 3.98
C THR A 113 0.69 -0.66 4.42
N ASP A 114 -0.29 -1.13 5.19
CA ASP A 114 -0.38 -2.54 5.57
C ASP A 114 0.88 -3.04 6.31
N LEU A 115 1.17 -2.41 7.44
CA LEU A 115 2.28 -2.82 8.29
C LEU A 115 1.94 -2.67 9.77
N GLY A 116 2.23 -3.70 10.56
CA GLY A 116 1.91 -3.71 12.00
C GLY A 116 3.02 -3.18 12.89
N LYS A 117 4.23 -2.96 12.37
CA LYS A 117 5.37 -2.41 13.14
C LYS A 117 6.44 -1.81 12.24
N LYS A 118 7.14 -0.80 12.75
CA LYS A 118 8.36 -0.31 12.12
C LYS A 118 9.53 -1.29 12.33
N THR A 119 10.45 -1.31 11.38
CA THR A 119 11.71 -2.05 11.48
C THR A 119 12.88 -1.13 11.10
N PRO A 120 14.11 -1.41 11.58
CA PRO A 120 15.28 -0.62 11.15
C PRO A 120 15.47 -0.60 9.63
N TYR A 121 15.12 -1.70 8.95
CA TYR A 121 15.14 -1.82 7.50
C TYR A 121 14.18 -0.80 6.84
N LEU A 122 12.92 -0.69 7.31
CA LEU A 122 11.96 0.27 6.76
C LEU A 122 12.38 1.71 7.06
N VAL A 123 12.89 1.99 8.24
CA VAL A 123 13.40 3.33 8.58
C VAL A 123 14.53 3.75 7.64
N ASP A 124 15.48 2.86 7.35
CA ASP A 124 16.55 3.12 6.39
C ASP A 124 16.01 3.36 4.98
N LYS A 125 15.13 2.47 4.49
CA LYS A 125 14.58 2.52 3.13
C LYS A 125 13.72 3.75 2.85
N TYR A 126 12.90 4.17 3.82
CA TYR A 126 11.99 5.30 3.68
C TYR A 126 12.58 6.64 4.13
N SER A 127 13.87 6.68 4.47
CA SER A 127 14.60 7.91 4.70
C SER A 127 14.94 8.62 3.38
N LYS A 128 14.98 9.95 3.41
CA LYS A 128 15.38 10.84 2.30
C LYS A 128 14.46 10.81 1.07
N LEU A 129 13.20 10.44 1.25
CA LEU A 129 12.20 10.51 0.18
C LEU A 129 11.72 11.94 -0.04
N ASN A 130 11.30 12.26 -1.28
CA ASN A 130 10.66 13.53 -1.62
C ASN A 130 9.17 13.53 -1.30
N ALA A 131 8.52 12.37 -1.43
CA ALA A 131 7.11 12.18 -1.10
C ALA A 131 6.90 10.84 -0.40
N LEU A 132 5.93 10.79 0.51
CA LEU A 132 5.55 9.57 1.23
C LEU A 132 4.03 9.52 1.38
N LEU A 133 3.43 8.40 0.94
CA LEU A 133 2.10 8.02 1.37
C LEU A 133 2.26 6.97 2.48
N ILE A 134 1.74 7.29 3.67
CA ILE A 134 1.84 6.42 4.84
C ILE A 134 0.46 6.11 5.41
N GLU A 135 0.32 4.91 5.94
CA GLU A 135 -0.86 4.46 6.67
C GLU A 135 -0.99 5.18 8.03
N CYS A 136 -2.22 5.63 8.33
CA CYS A 136 -2.70 5.92 9.68
C CYS A 136 -4.03 5.18 9.85
N ASN A 137 -3.97 3.87 10.12
CA ASN A 137 -5.16 3.04 10.02
C ASN A 137 -6.15 3.32 11.15
N TYR A 138 -5.69 3.33 12.40
CA TYR A 138 -6.59 3.44 13.54
C TYR A 138 -6.06 4.37 14.64
N ASP A 139 -6.99 4.97 15.36
CA ASP A 139 -6.77 5.49 16.70
C ASP A 139 -6.88 4.36 17.72
N GLN A 140 -5.94 4.27 18.65
CA GLN A 140 -5.87 3.16 19.61
C GLN A 140 -7.14 3.01 20.44
N LYS A 141 -7.70 4.14 20.94
CA LYS A 141 -8.90 4.13 21.75
C LYS A 141 -10.13 3.74 20.92
N MET A 142 -10.27 4.28 19.71
CA MET A 142 -11.38 3.92 18.83
C MET A 142 -11.34 2.44 18.44
N LEU A 143 -10.17 1.87 18.23
CA LEU A 143 -10.03 0.44 17.96
C LEU A 143 -10.47 -0.42 19.15
N GLU A 144 -10.05 -0.07 20.37
CA GLU A 144 -10.36 -0.81 21.60
C GLU A 144 -11.85 -0.72 22.00
N GLU A 145 -12.47 0.46 21.84
CA GLU A 145 -13.86 0.75 22.19
C GLU A 145 -14.83 0.53 21.02
N GLY A 146 -14.31 0.26 19.83
CA GLY A 146 -15.03 0.14 18.58
C GLY A 146 -15.84 -1.16 18.42
N PRO A 147 -16.50 -1.34 17.27
CA PRO A 147 -17.44 -2.45 17.06
C PRO A 147 -16.76 -3.78 16.73
N TYR A 148 -15.44 -3.86 16.73
CA TYR A 148 -14.70 -5.06 16.35
C TYR A 148 -14.68 -6.12 17.46
N SER A 149 -14.64 -7.38 17.06
CA SER A 149 -14.41 -8.48 17.99
C SER A 149 -13.01 -8.40 18.59
N LYS A 150 -12.82 -8.94 19.81
CA LYS A 150 -11.50 -8.99 20.45
C LYS A 150 -10.41 -9.62 19.59
N SER A 151 -10.76 -10.66 18.81
CA SER A 151 -9.83 -11.30 17.88
C SER A 151 -9.43 -10.38 16.72
N LEU A 152 -10.38 -9.60 16.20
CA LEU A 152 -10.10 -8.64 15.14
C LEU A 152 -9.30 -7.44 15.66
N ILE A 153 -9.59 -6.94 16.86
CA ILE A 153 -8.79 -5.90 17.53
C ILE A 153 -7.33 -6.38 17.67
N ALA A 154 -7.13 -7.59 18.20
CA ALA A 154 -5.80 -8.16 18.35
C ALA A 154 -5.05 -8.40 17.03
N ARG A 155 -5.78 -8.69 15.95
CA ARG A 155 -5.23 -8.82 14.59
C ARG A 155 -4.84 -7.45 14.03
N VAL A 156 -5.75 -6.48 14.04
CA VAL A 156 -5.54 -5.13 13.48
C VAL A 156 -4.42 -4.40 14.23
N GLY A 157 -4.46 -4.39 15.56
CA GLY A 157 -3.44 -3.75 16.42
C GLY A 157 -2.18 -4.59 16.65
N GLY A 158 -2.06 -5.77 16.01
CA GLY A 158 -0.94 -6.68 16.18
C GLY A 158 0.28 -6.30 15.35
N LYS A 159 1.42 -6.92 15.64
CA LYS A 159 2.70 -6.68 14.95
C LYS A 159 2.74 -7.02 13.45
N TYR A 160 1.70 -7.63 12.95
CA TYR A 160 1.46 -7.93 11.53
C TYR A 160 0.11 -7.37 11.05
N GLY A 161 -0.52 -6.48 11.82
CA GLY A 161 -1.73 -5.78 11.46
C GLY A 161 -1.44 -4.48 10.73
N HIS A 162 -1.85 -3.36 11.32
CA HIS A 162 -1.75 -2.03 10.74
C HIS A 162 -1.10 -1.03 11.70
N PHE A 163 -0.65 0.10 11.19
CA PHE A 163 -0.18 1.20 12.04
C PHE A 163 -1.33 1.96 12.69
N SER A 164 -1.20 2.20 13.98
CA SER A 164 -1.96 3.28 14.64
C SER A 164 -1.44 4.66 14.22
N ASN A 165 -2.19 5.71 14.54
CA ASN A 165 -1.74 7.09 14.34
C ASN A 165 -0.41 7.35 15.07
N ASP A 166 -0.26 6.89 16.32
CA ASP A 166 0.97 7.05 17.10
C ASP A 166 2.16 6.30 16.50
N GLN A 167 1.93 5.10 15.95
CA GLN A 167 2.99 4.34 15.28
C GLN A 167 3.43 5.01 13.97
N ALA A 168 2.51 5.62 13.23
CA ALA A 168 2.84 6.39 12.03
C ALA A 168 3.66 7.65 12.40
N ALA A 169 3.26 8.37 13.46
CA ALA A 169 4.02 9.51 13.98
C ALA A 169 5.44 9.09 14.42
N ASP A 170 5.55 8.01 15.19
CA ASP A 170 6.84 7.46 15.63
C ASP A 170 7.73 7.00 14.45
N PHE A 171 7.14 6.46 13.39
CA PHE A 171 7.87 6.13 12.16
C PHE A 171 8.39 7.40 11.47
N LEU A 172 7.55 8.42 11.30
CA LEU A 172 7.93 9.69 10.68
C LEU A 172 9.07 10.40 11.45
N LEU A 173 9.05 10.35 12.78
CA LEU A 173 10.13 10.88 13.61
C LEU A 173 11.44 10.05 13.53
N SER A 174 11.36 8.82 13.05
CA SER A 174 12.51 7.90 12.95
C SER A 174 13.24 7.97 11.63
N ILE A 175 12.61 8.44 10.56
CA ILE A 175 13.22 8.57 9.23
C ILE A 175 13.93 9.92 9.06
N ASP A 176 14.89 9.99 8.14
CA ASP A 176 15.44 11.27 7.68
C ASP A 176 14.46 11.90 6.67
N TYR A 177 13.66 12.86 7.14
CA TYR A 177 12.62 13.53 6.36
C TYR A 177 13.05 14.90 5.80
N PHE A 178 14.35 15.23 5.81
CA PHE A 178 14.84 16.55 5.39
C PHE A 178 14.44 16.91 3.94
N GLN A 179 14.33 15.92 3.07
CA GLN A 179 13.91 16.11 1.67
C GLN A 179 12.40 15.93 1.44
N LEU A 180 11.64 15.58 2.47
CA LEU A 180 10.21 15.27 2.35
C LEU A 180 9.40 16.54 2.10
N CYS A 181 8.89 16.70 0.87
CA CYS A 181 8.07 17.83 0.45
C CYS A 181 6.58 17.52 0.53
N HIS A 182 6.20 16.25 0.38
CA HIS A 182 4.80 15.81 0.36
C HIS A 182 4.59 14.62 1.27
N LEU A 183 3.68 14.77 2.22
CA LEU A 183 3.19 13.69 3.07
C LEU A 183 1.71 13.48 2.82
N VAL A 184 1.33 12.29 2.39
CA VAL A 184 -0.06 11.89 2.19
C VAL A 184 -0.42 10.83 3.22
N ILE A 185 -1.49 11.06 3.95
CA ILE A 185 -2.02 10.08 4.90
C ILE A 185 -3.11 9.27 4.20
N GLY A 186 -2.95 7.96 4.23
CA GLY A 186 -3.86 7.01 3.58
C GLY A 186 -4.19 5.81 4.44
N HIS A 187 -4.92 4.86 3.86
CA HIS A 187 -5.31 3.60 4.46
C HIS A 187 -5.98 3.75 5.84
N ILE A 188 -6.90 4.71 5.92
CA ILE A 188 -7.60 5.14 7.14
C ILE A 188 -8.83 4.27 7.35
N SER A 189 -8.99 3.68 8.53
CA SER A 189 -10.19 2.90 8.89
C SER A 189 -11.41 3.80 9.01
N GLU A 190 -12.48 3.47 8.29
CA GLU A 190 -13.76 4.17 8.39
C GLU A 190 -14.45 4.02 9.75
N LYS A 191 -14.05 3.03 10.56
CA LYS A 191 -14.70 2.70 11.84
C LYS A 191 -13.86 3.04 13.07
N ASN A 192 -12.55 3.07 12.90
CA ASN A 192 -11.63 3.16 14.04
C ASN A 192 -10.69 4.36 13.91
N ASN A 193 -11.01 5.33 13.05
CA ASN A 193 -10.23 6.55 12.93
C ASN A 193 -11.08 7.73 12.43
N GLU A 194 -10.57 8.94 12.67
CA GLU A 194 -11.13 10.19 12.16
C GLU A 194 -9.99 11.12 11.71
N PRO A 195 -10.15 11.86 10.59
CA PRO A 195 -9.12 12.75 10.07
C PRO A 195 -8.65 13.80 11.10
N GLU A 196 -9.54 14.24 11.99
CA GLU A 196 -9.21 15.22 13.00
C GLU A 196 -8.30 14.67 14.10
N ILE A 197 -8.45 13.39 14.45
CA ILE A 197 -7.57 12.70 15.41
C ILE A 197 -6.17 12.56 14.78
N ILE A 198 -6.10 12.15 13.52
CA ILE A 198 -4.83 12.04 12.79
C ILE A 198 -4.07 13.37 12.80
N ARG A 199 -4.76 14.50 12.47
CA ARG A 199 -4.14 15.84 12.45
C ARG A 199 -3.59 16.30 13.80
N ARG A 200 -4.13 15.80 14.90
CA ARG A 200 -3.64 16.11 16.24
C ARG A 200 -2.47 15.25 16.67
N THR A 201 -2.35 14.06 16.07
CA THR A 201 -1.29 13.11 16.39
C THR A 201 -0.03 13.40 15.56
N LEU A 202 -0.20 13.79 14.29
CA LEU A 202 0.88 14.18 13.37
C LEU A 202 1.15 15.68 13.42
#